data_ccb001f9d474435d322e9d948a1e962e
#
_entry.id   ccb001f9d474435d322e9d948a1e962e
#
_cell.length_a   1.000
_cell.length_b   1.000
_cell.length_c   1.000
_cell.angle_alpha   90.00
_cell.angle_beta   90.00
_cell.angle_gamma   90.00
#
_symmetry.space_group_name_H-M   'P 1'
#
loop_
_entity.id
_entity.type
_entity.pdbx_description
1 polymer ?
#
loop_
_entity_poly.entity_id
_entity_poly.type
_entity_poly.pdbx_seq_one_letter_code
_entity_poly.pdbx_strand_id
1 'polypeptide(L)'
;PSFSEKKLSEEQFSQLLDFYFNIRSFVNVYELVDEHYLIYCDYNDNSNFCVHLQCMNPSANLEQYLAMGRSAIFFSATLLPIQYYREQLASRPEDYAIYAPSPFPGHNRLLLVGRDVSTKYSRRGAAMYARIVDYILRFVHARSGNYMVFVPSYKMLQDIYDMIASSDASQDLTLLTQNATMDEQEREEFLAHFSESPTTTTVGLCVLGGIFSEGIDLKAERLIGAVIVGTGLPMVCNENELYRQFFDGEISSFSTGSENDE
;
A
#
# COMPACT_ATOMS: atom_id res chain seq x y z
N PRO A 1 26.78 42.14 29.17
CA PRO A 1 26.80 40.71 29.40
C PRO A 1 27.25 40.04 28.12
N SER A 2 28.49 39.50 28.13
CA SER A 2 29.07 38.77 27.00
C SER A 2 28.29 37.47 26.82
N PHE A 3 27.58 37.31 25.73
CA PHE A 3 27.13 36.02 25.25
C PHE A 3 28.39 35.21 24.95
N SER A 4 28.72 34.24 25.80
CA SER A 4 29.73 33.25 25.46
C SER A 4 29.14 32.41 24.30
N GLU A 5 29.80 32.38 23.14
CA GLU A 5 29.53 31.50 22.03
C GLU A 5 29.72 30.05 22.51
N LYS A 6 28.69 29.46 23.09
CA LYS A 6 28.64 28.02 23.27
C LYS A 6 28.47 27.42 21.87
N LYS A 7 29.54 26.90 21.31
CA LYS A 7 29.44 26.06 20.09
C LYS A 7 28.55 24.87 20.43
N LEU A 8 27.50 24.68 19.60
CA LEU A 8 26.66 23.49 19.66
C LEU A 8 27.52 22.24 19.41
N SER A 9 27.24 21.14 20.10
CA SER A 9 27.80 19.85 19.67
C SER A 9 27.24 19.44 18.30
N GLU A 10 27.93 18.55 17.60
CA GLU A 10 27.45 18.04 16.30
C GLU A 10 26.04 17.44 16.41
N GLU A 11 25.77 16.72 17.48
CA GLU A 11 24.44 16.15 17.75
C GLU A 11 23.37 17.23 17.97
N GLN A 12 23.69 18.27 18.77
CA GLN A 12 22.76 19.40 18.98
C GLN A 12 22.51 20.18 17.68
N PHE A 13 23.54 20.30 16.85
CA PHE A 13 23.41 20.96 15.55
C PHE A 13 22.52 20.14 14.59
N SER A 14 22.70 18.81 14.55
CA SER A 14 21.85 17.92 13.76
C SER A 14 20.39 18.01 14.20
N GLN A 15 20.11 17.91 15.50
CA GLN A 15 18.76 18.06 16.04
C GLN A 15 18.11 19.42 15.70
N LEU A 16 18.91 20.50 15.73
CA LEU A 16 18.41 21.82 15.34
C LEU A 16 18.09 21.90 13.86
N LEU A 17 18.92 21.30 13.00
CA LEU A 17 18.64 21.22 11.56
C LEU A 17 17.39 20.40 11.26
N ASP A 18 17.23 19.26 11.88
CA ASP A 18 16.04 18.42 11.73
C ASP A 18 14.77 19.18 12.14
N PHE A 19 14.83 19.89 13.25
CA PHE A 19 13.72 20.73 13.71
C PHE A 19 13.42 21.86 12.71
N TYR A 20 14.46 22.53 12.22
CA TYR A 20 14.31 23.59 11.20
C TYR A 20 13.67 23.05 9.92
N PHE A 21 14.15 21.91 9.41
CA PHE A 21 13.58 21.32 8.18
C PHE A 21 12.16 20.85 8.37
N ASN A 22 11.82 20.30 9.53
CA ASN A 22 10.45 19.88 9.85
C ASN A 22 9.50 21.09 9.88
N ILE A 23 9.88 22.18 10.55
CA ILE A 23 9.08 23.42 10.57
C ILE A 23 8.95 23.98 9.17
N ARG A 24 10.06 24.06 8.43
CA ARG A 24 10.03 24.60 7.07
C ARG A 24 9.15 23.77 6.14
N SER A 25 9.20 22.45 6.24
CA SER A 25 8.32 21.55 5.49
C SER A 25 6.85 21.80 5.81
N PHE A 26 6.51 21.91 7.10
CA PHE A 26 5.16 22.22 7.52
C PHE A 26 4.67 23.58 7.00
N VAL A 27 5.48 24.63 7.10
CA VAL A 27 5.14 25.97 6.59
C VAL A 27 4.95 25.96 5.08
N ASN A 28 5.83 25.29 4.34
CA ASN A 28 5.72 25.18 2.89
C ASN A 28 4.40 24.49 2.47
N VAL A 29 3.97 23.44 3.20
CA VAL A 29 2.69 22.78 2.94
C VAL A 29 1.53 23.70 3.35
N TYR A 30 1.65 24.40 4.50
CA TYR A 30 0.62 25.32 4.98
C TYR A 30 0.35 26.47 3.98
N GLU A 31 1.37 26.94 3.28
CA GLU A 31 1.22 27.97 2.23
C GLU A 31 0.46 27.47 0.98
N LEU A 32 0.34 26.15 0.81
CA LEU A 32 -0.40 25.51 -0.28
C LEU A 32 -1.84 25.15 0.11
N VAL A 33 -2.23 25.37 1.37
CA VAL A 33 -3.55 24.98 1.87
C VAL A 33 -4.63 25.83 1.22
N ASP A 34 -5.56 25.16 0.56
CA ASP A 34 -6.76 25.71 -0.06
C ASP A 34 -7.99 24.82 0.23
N GLU A 35 -9.07 24.96 -0.54
CA GLU A 35 -10.28 24.14 -0.40
C GLU A 35 -10.07 22.65 -0.72
N HIS A 36 -8.92 22.27 -1.30
CA HIS A 36 -8.56 20.89 -1.60
C HIS A 36 -7.82 20.19 -0.45
N TYR A 37 -7.58 20.90 0.65
CA TYR A 37 -6.94 20.35 1.85
C TYR A 37 -7.94 20.13 2.96
N LEU A 38 -7.68 19.10 3.76
CA LEU A 38 -8.34 18.88 5.04
C LEU A 38 -7.34 19.10 6.16
N ILE A 39 -7.71 19.90 7.16
CA ILE A 39 -6.93 20.11 8.38
C ILE A 39 -7.64 19.40 9.51
N TYR A 40 -6.96 18.47 10.15
CA TYR A 40 -7.48 17.80 11.33
C TYR A 40 -6.39 17.55 12.37
N CYS A 41 -6.80 17.22 13.59
CA CYS A 41 -5.90 16.98 14.70
C CYS A 41 -6.23 15.65 15.35
N ASP A 42 -5.20 14.95 15.81
CA ASP A 42 -5.33 13.75 16.61
C ASP A 42 -4.17 13.59 17.60
N TYR A 43 -4.13 12.45 18.27
CA TYR A 43 -3.01 12.05 19.09
C TYR A 43 -2.39 10.78 18.53
N ASN A 44 -1.07 10.79 18.33
CA ASN A 44 -0.35 9.59 17.90
C ASN A 44 -0.24 8.55 19.03
N ASP A 45 0.31 7.36 18.73
CA ASP A 45 0.47 6.24 19.66
C ASP A 45 1.27 6.61 20.93
N ASN A 46 2.12 7.66 20.85
CA ASN A 46 2.89 8.19 21.97
C ASN A 46 2.15 9.30 22.72
N SER A 47 0.86 9.50 22.46
CA SER A 47 0.03 10.56 23.04
C SER A 47 0.53 11.98 22.73
N ASN A 48 1.29 12.17 21.66
CA ASN A 48 1.65 13.51 21.17
C ASN A 48 0.52 14.06 20.30
N PHE A 49 0.19 15.33 20.53
CA PHE A 49 -0.76 16.06 19.68
C PHE A 49 -0.16 16.28 18.30
N CYS A 50 -0.90 15.91 17.27
CA CYS A 50 -0.52 16.02 15.88
C CYS A 50 -1.51 16.90 15.13
N VAL A 51 -1.00 17.76 14.26
CA VAL A 51 -1.77 18.54 13.29
C VAL A 51 -1.45 18.04 11.90
N HIS A 52 -2.47 17.66 11.16
CA HIS A 52 -2.36 17.11 9.81
C HIS A 52 -2.85 18.14 8.79
N LEU A 53 -2.03 18.39 7.78
CA LEU A 53 -2.36 19.16 6.59
C LEU A 53 -2.47 18.16 5.43
N GLN A 54 -3.66 17.64 5.20
CA GLN A 54 -3.87 16.55 4.25
C GLN A 54 -4.39 17.05 2.92
N CYS A 55 -3.59 16.93 1.86
CA CYS A 55 -4.05 17.22 0.51
C CYS A 55 -5.00 16.13 0.03
N MET A 56 -6.26 16.49 -0.18
CA MET A 56 -7.31 15.58 -0.65
C MET A 56 -7.37 15.54 -2.18
N ASN A 57 -7.10 16.67 -2.84
CA ASN A 57 -7.05 16.78 -4.28
C ASN A 57 -5.82 17.63 -4.70
N PRO A 58 -4.79 17.02 -5.29
CA PRO A 58 -3.56 17.71 -5.67
C PRO A 58 -3.66 18.51 -6.98
N SER A 59 -4.81 18.54 -7.65
CA SER A 59 -4.94 19.09 -9.00
C SER A 59 -4.49 20.54 -9.11
N ALA A 60 -4.89 21.42 -8.17
CA ALA A 60 -4.51 22.82 -8.18
C ALA A 60 -2.98 23.04 -8.05
N ASN A 61 -2.34 22.24 -7.20
CA ASN A 61 -0.89 22.26 -7.03
C ASN A 61 -0.18 21.72 -8.28
N LEU A 62 -0.68 20.61 -8.84
CA LEU A 62 -0.11 20.03 -10.06
C LEU A 62 -0.24 20.94 -11.26
N GLU A 63 -1.33 21.66 -11.42
CA GLU A 63 -1.56 22.59 -12.54
C GLU A 63 -0.44 23.64 -12.64
N GLN A 64 0.01 24.18 -11.50
CA GLN A 64 1.09 25.15 -11.47
C GLN A 64 2.40 24.59 -12.02
N TYR A 65 2.75 23.35 -11.66
CA TYR A 65 3.96 22.69 -12.15
C TYR A 65 3.83 22.24 -13.61
N LEU A 66 2.66 21.74 -14.00
CA LEU A 66 2.39 21.36 -15.38
C LEU A 66 2.44 22.55 -16.34
N ALA A 67 2.03 23.74 -15.87
CA ALA A 67 2.12 24.97 -16.67
C ALA A 67 3.55 25.41 -16.99
N MET A 68 4.56 24.95 -16.23
CA MET A 68 5.97 25.19 -16.53
C MET A 68 6.50 24.29 -17.64
N GLY A 69 5.81 23.19 -17.92
CA GLY A 69 6.18 22.24 -18.97
C GLY A 69 5.45 22.54 -20.29
N ARG A 70 5.97 21.99 -21.38
CA ARG A 70 5.30 22.06 -22.69
C ARG A 70 4.19 21.02 -22.83
N SER A 71 4.36 19.86 -22.24
CA SER A 71 3.41 18.76 -22.22
C SER A 71 3.72 17.81 -21.07
N ALA A 72 2.74 17.06 -20.63
CA ALA A 72 2.90 16.01 -19.63
C ALA A 72 2.20 14.74 -20.10
N ILE A 73 2.75 13.58 -19.73
CA ILE A 73 2.15 12.28 -20.00
C ILE A 73 2.12 11.51 -18.66
N PHE A 74 0.92 11.17 -18.22
CA PHE A 74 0.70 10.31 -17.07
C PHE A 74 0.35 8.90 -17.57
N PHE A 75 0.99 7.90 -17.01
CA PHE A 75 0.72 6.51 -17.36
C PHE A 75 0.85 5.58 -16.16
N SER A 76 -0.07 4.63 -16.08
CA SER A 76 -0.04 3.53 -15.12
C SER A 76 -0.92 2.40 -15.62
N ALA A 77 -0.69 1.20 -15.14
CA ALA A 77 -1.57 0.06 -15.38
C ALA A 77 -2.93 0.20 -14.67
N THR A 78 -3.05 1.11 -13.69
CA THR A 78 -4.19 1.21 -12.77
C THR A 78 -4.83 2.60 -12.74
N LEU A 79 -4.71 3.43 -13.79
CA LEU A 79 -5.42 4.71 -13.91
C LEU A 79 -6.92 4.52 -14.22
N LEU A 80 -7.59 3.74 -13.38
CA LEU A 80 -9.02 3.45 -13.48
C LEU A 80 -9.72 3.61 -12.11
N PRO A 81 -10.89 4.24 -12.04
CA PRO A 81 -11.65 4.87 -13.13
C PRO A 81 -10.97 6.15 -13.64
N ILE A 82 -10.97 6.34 -14.95
CA ILE A 82 -10.21 7.42 -15.58
C ILE A 82 -10.68 8.81 -15.19
N GLN A 83 -11.98 9.01 -14.91
CA GLN A 83 -12.54 10.29 -14.49
C GLN A 83 -11.92 10.77 -13.18
N TYR A 84 -11.81 9.89 -12.19
CA TYR A 84 -11.17 10.19 -10.90
C TYR A 84 -9.73 10.70 -11.10
N TYR A 85 -8.95 9.97 -11.91
CA TYR A 85 -7.55 10.39 -12.14
C TYR A 85 -7.44 11.65 -12.98
N ARG A 86 -8.35 11.90 -13.91
CA ARG A 86 -8.39 13.17 -14.64
C ARG A 86 -8.59 14.37 -13.69
N GLU A 87 -9.46 14.24 -12.72
CA GLU A 87 -9.69 15.27 -11.70
C GLU A 87 -8.46 15.45 -10.80
N GLN A 88 -7.85 14.36 -10.35
CA GLN A 88 -6.68 14.41 -9.46
C GLN A 88 -5.40 14.91 -10.15
N LEU A 89 -5.25 14.69 -11.44
CA LEU A 89 -4.06 15.01 -12.22
C LEU A 89 -4.18 16.31 -13.02
N ALA A 90 -5.09 17.21 -12.63
CA ALA A 90 -5.30 18.50 -13.27
C ALA A 90 -5.55 18.41 -14.79
N SER A 91 -6.25 17.36 -15.25
CA SER A 91 -6.56 17.18 -16.67
C SER A 91 -7.62 18.17 -17.13
N ARG A 92 -7.42 18.75 -18.31
CA ARG A 92 -8.37 19.64 -18.97
C ARG A 92 -9.36 18.82 -19.80
N PRO A 93 -10.55 19.38 -20.13
CA PRO A 93 -11.55 18.68 -20.96
C PRO A 93 -11.00 18.21 -22.31
N GLU A 94 -10.08 18.98 -22.90
CA GLU A 94 -9.44 18.70 -24.18
C GLU A 94 -8.30 17.67 -24.13
N ASP A 95 -7.83 17.31 -22.94
CA ASP A 95 -6.71 16.36 -22.79
C ASP A 95 -7.14 14.94 -23.16
N TYR A 96 -6.25 14.24 -23.84
CA TYR A 96 -6.50 12.88 -24.28
C TYR A 96 -6.34 11.88 -23.15
N ALA A 97 -7.26 10.92 -23.08
CA ALA A 97 -7.12 9.72 -22.28
C ALA A 97 -7.11 8.50 -23.21
N ILE A 98 -6.07 7.70 -23.09
CA ILE A 98 -5.88 6.52 -23.94
C ILE A 98 -6.00 5.27 -23.08
N TYR A 99 -6.88 4.37 -23.46
CA TYR A 99 -6.95 3.03 -22.90
C TYR A 99 -6.13 2.07 -23.73
N ALA A 100 -5.03 1.56 -23.20
CA ALA A 100 -4.27 0.51 -23.84
C ALA A 100 -4.82 -0.85 -23.42
N PRO A 101 -5.27 -1.70 -24.37
CA PRO A 101 -5.72 -3.05 -24.06
C PRO A 101 -4.56 -3.87 -23.49
N SER A 102 -4.88 -4.77 -22.55
CA SER A 102 -3.88 -5.68 -21.98
C SER A 102 -3.22 -6.53 -23.08
N PRO A 103 -1.87 -6.57 -23.13
CA PRO A 103 -1.17 -7.46 -24.06
C PRO A 103 -1.25 -8.94 -23.64
N PHE A 104 -1.74 -9.23 -22.44
CA PHE A 104 -1.84 -10.58 -21.91
C PHE A 104 -3.16 -11.24 -22.33
N PRO A 105 -3.12 -12.36 -23.12
CA PRO A 105 -4.32 -13.03 -23.56
C PRO A 105 -5.14 -13.58 -22.40
N GLY A 106 -6.43 -13.23 -22.32
CA GLY A 106 -7.31 -13.66 -21.24
C GLY A 106 -7.46 -15.19 -21.12
N HIS A 107 -7.28 -15.93 -22.22
CA HIS A 107 -7.35 -17.40 -22.22
C HIS A 107 -6.16 -18.09 -21.52
N ASN A 108 -5.06 -17.35 -21.28
CA ASN A 108 -3.93 -17.86 -20.49
C ASN A 108 -4.12 -17.67 -18.99
N ARG A 109 -5.25 -17.08 -18.57
CA ARG A 109 -5.53 -16.82 -17.16
C ARG A 109 -6.68 -17.69 -16.66
N LEU A 110 -6.42 -18.51 -15.64
CA LEU A 110 -7.46 -19.18 -14.85
C LEU A 110 -7.72 -18.36 -13.57
N LEU A 111 -8.94 -17.90 -13.41
CA LEU A 111 -9.38 -17.20 -12.20
C LEU A 111 -10.31 -18.11 -11.39
N LEU A 112 -9.91 -18.42 -10.16
CA LEU A 112 -10.68 -19.21 -9.21
C LEU A 112 -11.11 -18.33 -8.03
N VAL A 113 -12.34 -18.47 -7.57
CA VAL A 113 -12.89 -17.68 -6.45
C VAL A 113 -13.40 -18.62 -5.36
N GLY A 114 -12.73 -18.62 -4.20
CA GLY A 114 -13.19 -19.29 -2.98
C GLY A 114 -14.38 -18.54 -2.37
N ARG A 115 -15.56 -19.18 -2.30
CA ARG A 115 -16.79 -18.53 -1.87
C ARG A 115 -17.17 -18.79 -0.42
N ASP A 116 -16.53 -19.74 0.23
CA ASP A 116 -16.79 -20.21 1.60
C ASP A 116 -15.74 -19.74 2.62
N VAL A 117 -14.83 -18.85 2.20
CA VAL A 117 -13.81 -18.20 3.01
C VAL A 117 -14.04 -16.69 3.13
N SER A 118 -13.56 -16.09 4.22
CA SER A 118 -13.74 -14.66 4.47
C SER A 118 -12.60 -14.10 5.31
N THR A 119 -12.14 -12.90 4.97
CA THR A 119 -11.18 -12.12 5.77
C THR A 119 -11.83 -11.09 6.67
N LYS A 120 -13.18 -11.03 6.69
CA LYS A 120 -13.93 -10.12 7.57
C LYS A 120 -13.53 -10.35 9.02
N TYR A 121 -13.22 -9.27 9.76
CA TYR A 121 -12.69 -9.33 11.13
C TYR A 121 -13.52 -10.24 12.05
N SER A 122 -14.86 -10.11 11.99
CA SER A 122 -15.79 -10.91 12.81
C SER A 122 -15.84 -12.41 12.44
N ARG A 123 -15.21 -12.82 11.35
CA ARG A 123 -15.16 -14.22 10.89
C ARG A 123 -13.75 -14.82 10.95
N ARG A 124 -12.75 -14.03 11.39
CA ARG A 124 -11.37 -14.51 11.55
C ARG A 124 -11.29 -15.52 12.68
N GLY A 125 -10.43 -16.52 12.52
CA GLY A 125 -10.17 -17.54 13.52
C GLY A 125 -9.57 -18.79 12.90
N ALA A 126 -9.08 -19.71 13.75
CA ALA A 126 -8.35 -20.91 13.32
C ALA A 126 -9.10 -21.75 12.28
N ALA A 127 -10.40 -21.95 12.43
CA ALA A 127 -11.20 -22.72 11.47
C ALA A 127 -11.29 -22.05 10.10
N MET A 128 -11.35 -20.71 10.05
CA MET A 128 -11.36 -19.97 8.78
C MET A 128 -9.98 -20.01 8.13
N TYR A 129 -8.93 -19.84 8.92
CA TYR A 129 -7.55 -19.92 8.43
C TYR A 129 -7.21 -21.33 7.91
N ALA A 130 -7.68 -22.38 8.58
CA ALA A 130 -7.52 -23.75 8.09
C ALA A 130 -8.14 -23.97 6.70
N ARG A 131 -9.32 -23.38 6.44
CA ARG A 131 -9.92 -23.42 5.09
C ARG A 131 -9.10 -22.65 4.06
N ILE A 132 -8.60 -21.48 4.43
CA ILE A 132 -7.74 -20.69 3.54
C ILE A 132 -6.47 -21.49 3.21
N VAL A 133 -5.84 -22.09 4.22
CA VAL A 133 -4.66 -22.95 4.05
C VAL A 133 -4.97 -24.16 3.15
N ASP A 134 -6.13 -24.81 3.32
CA ASP A 134 -6.53 -25.92 2.44
C ASP A 134 -6.66 -25.47 0.97
N TYR A 135 -7.22 -24.28 0.70
CA TYR A 135 -7.23 -23.70 -0.65
C TYR A 135 -5.83 -23.45 -1.18
N ILE A 136 -4.95 -22.85 -0.37
CA ILE A 136 -3.56 -22.58 -0.77
C ILE A 136 -2.84 -23.90 -1.11
N LEU A 137 -2.88 -24.86 -0.21
CA LEU A 137 -2.21 -26.15 -0.40
C LEU A 137 -2.72 -26.89 -1.63
N ARG A 138 -4.02 -26.98 -1.82
CA ARG A 138 -4.60 -27.61 -3.04
C ARG A 138 -4.16 -26.88 -4.32
N PHE A 139 -4.06 -25.57 -4.27
CA PHE A 139 -3.66 -24.79 -5.43
C PHE A 139 -2.19 -24.99 -5.78
N VAL A 140 -1.29 -24.93 -4.80
CA VAL A 140 0.15 -25.07 -5.03
C VAL A 140 0.58 -26.51 -5.32
N HIS A 141 -0.18 -27.53 -4.87
CA HIS A 141 0.08 -28.93 -5.20
C HIS A 141 -0.52 -29.37 -6.55
N ALA A 142 -1.40 -28.57 -7.14
CA ALA A 142 -1.98 -28.91 -8.43
C ALA A 142 -0.93 -28.94 -9.55
N ARG A 143 0.11 -28.13 -9.46
CA ARG A 143 1.25 -28.10 -10.38
C ARG A 143 2.50 -27.64 -9.62
N SER A 144 3.61 -28.35 -9.75
CA SER A 144 4.89 -27.88 -9.22
C SER A 144 5.33 -26.58 -9.91
N GLY A 145 5.83 -25.61 -9.14
CA GLY A 145 6.27 -24.32 -9.64
C GLY A 145 6.36 -23.24 -8.56
N ASN A 146 6.36 -22.00 -8.98
CA ASN A 146 6.50 -20.84 -8.10
C ASN A 146 5.17 -20.13 -7.90
N TYR A 147 4.84 -19.83 -6.66
CA TYR A 147 3.57 -19.22 -6.25
C TYR A 147 3.80 -18.08 -5.28
N MET A 148 2.95 -17.05 -5.33
CA MET A 148 2.83 -16.02 -4.31
C MET A 148 1.47 -16.06 -3.63
N VAL A 149 1.45 -15.85 -2.32
CA VAL A 149 0.24 -15.78 -1.50
C VAL A 149 0.21 -14.42 -0.82
N PHE A 150 -0.76 -13.60 -1.16
CA PHE A 150 -0.93 -12.28 -0.59
C PHE A 150 -2.03 -12.27 0.46
N VAL A 151 -1.71 -11.80 1.65
CA VAL A 151 -2.63 -11.73 2.79
C VAL A 151 -2.75 -10.30 3.34
N PRO A 152 -3.84 -9.95 4.05
CA PRO A 152 -4.12 -8.57 4.46
C PRO A 152 -3.18 -7.98 5.53
N SER A 153 -2.42 -8.79 6.26
CA SER A 153 -1.57 -8.30 7.35
C SER A 153 -0.45 -9.27 7.71
N TYR A 154 0.63 -8.75 8.30
CA TYR A 154 1.74 -9.57 8.82
C TYR A 154 1.32 -10.59 9.86
N LYS A 155 0.34 -10.25 10.72
CA LYS A 155 -0.21 -11.21 11.68
C LYS A 155 -0.85 -12.41 10.98
N MET A 156 -1.70 -12.15 9.98
CA MET A 156 -2.34 -13.22 9.21
C MET A 156 -1.32 -14.02 8.39
N LEU A 157 -0.25 -13.35 7.90
CA LEU A 157 0.85 -14.00 7.21
C LEU A 157 1.50 -15.03 8.13
N GLN A 158 1.85 -14.64 9.36
CA GLN A 158 2.47 -15.53 10.33
C GLN A 158 1.55 -16.68 10.71
N ASP A 159 0.27 -16.39 11.01
CA ASP A 159 -0.71 -17.42 11.37
C ASP A 159 -0.86 -18.48 10.24
N ILE A 160 -0.92 -18.04 8.98
CA ILE A 160 -1.02 -18.94 7.81
C ILE A 160 0.30 -19.70 7.58
N TYR A 161 1.45 -19.02 7.71
CA TYR A 161 2.76 -19.68 7.61
C TYR A 161 2.90 -20.82 8.62
N ASP A 162 2.59 -20.55 9.90
CA ASP A 162 2.72 -21.55 10.97
C ASP A 162 1.80 -22.76 10.72
N MET A 163 0.60 -22.52 10.22
CA MET A 163 -0.34 -23.60 9.86
C MET A 163 0.14 -24.42 8.67
N ILE A 164 0.71 -23.79 7.63
CA ILE A 164 1.27 -24.50 6.48
C ILE A 164 2.51 -25.29 6.94
N ALA A 165 3.44 -24.64 7.64
CA ALA A 165 4.71 -25.23 8.06
C ALA A 165 4.54 -26.42 9.03
N SER A 166 3.47 -26.42 9.84
CA SER A 166 3.13 -27.53 10.73
C SER A 166 2.36 -28.67 10.06
N SER A 167 1.98 -28.52 8.79
CA SER A 167 1.26 -29.54 8.02
C SER A 167 2.23 -30.50 7.33
N ASP A 168 1.90 -31.79 7.31
CA ASP A 168 2.64 -32.80 6.54
C ASP A 168 2.72 -32.45 5.04
N ALA A 169 1.76 -31.68 4.53
CA ALA A 169 1.71 -31.21 3.15
C ALA A 169 2.76 -30.14 2.82
N SER A 170 3.52 -29.64 3.80
CA SER A 170 4.60 -28.66 3.55
C SER A 170 5.96 -29.29 3.22
N GLN A 171 6.12 -30.60 3.36
CA GLN A 171 7.42 -31.28 3.23
C GLN A 171 8.08 -31.07 1.86
N ASP A 172 7.28 -30.92 0.82
CA ASP A 172 7.75 -30.71 -0.56
C ASP A 172 7.70 -29.22 -0.98
N LEU A 173 7.50 -28.30 -0.03
CA LEU A 173 7.39 -26.88 -0.30
C LEU A 173 8.60 -26.10 0.24
N THR A 174 9.10 -25.17 -0.54
CA THR A 174 9.98 -24.10 -0.08
C THR A 174 9.13 -22.90 0.32
N LEU A 175 9.01 -22.63 1.63
CA LEU A 175 8.20 -21.52 2.15
C LEU A 175 9.09 -20.31 2.41
N LEU A 176 8.70 -19.17 1.86
CA LEU A 176 9.34 -17.87 2.06
C LEU A 176 8.33 -16.89 2.64
N THR A 177 8.78 -15.97 3.48
CA THR A 177 7.92 -14.95 4.08
C THR A 177 8.49 -13.56 3.88
N GLN A 178 7.62 -12.61 3.56
CA GLN A 178 7.97 -11.20 3.59
C GLN A 178 8.14 -10.73 5.05
N ASN A 179 9.25 -10.03 5.33
CA ASN A 179 9.46 -9.34 6.59
C ASN A 179 9.04 -7.87 6.48
N ALA A 180 8.55 -7.27 7.59
CA ALA A 180 8.12 -5.88 7.63
C ALA A 180 9.28 -4.87 7.46
N THR A 181 10.50 -5.26 7.82
CA THR A 181 11.71 -4.44 7.78
C THR A 181 12.68 -4.83 6.66
N MET A 182 12.20 -5.62 5.69
CA MET A 182 13.01 -6.13 4.57
C MET A 182 13.60 -4.97 3.76
N ASP A 183 14.92 -4.98 3.63
CA ASP A 183 15.64 -4.05 2.77
C ASP A 183 15.68 -4.50 1.31
N GLU A 184 16.31 -3.70 0.42
CA GLU A 184 16.34 -4.01 -1.01
C GLU A 184 17.16 -5.27 -1.32
N GLN A 185 18.23 -5.53 -0.57
CA GLN A 185 19.03 -6.75 -0.75
C GLN A 185 18.24 -7.99 -0.35
N GLU A 186 17.56 -7.98 0.79
CA GLU A 186 16.69 -9.06 1.25
C GLU A 186 15.53 -9.30 0.28
N ARG A 187 15.01 -8.21 -0.33
CA ARG A 187 13.97 -8.27 -1.36
C ARG A 187 14.48 -8.99 -2.62
N GLU A 188 15.69 -8.65 -3.09
CA GLU A 188 16.30 -9.31 -4.23
C GLU A 188 16.59 -10.79 -3.94
N GLU A 189 17.11 -11.11 -2.75
CA GLU A 189 17.34 -12.50 -2.29
C GLU A 189 16.03 -13.29 -2.27
N PHE A 190 14.95 -12.73 -1.75
CA PHE A 190 13.62 -13.35 -1.78
C PHE A 190 13.18 -13.67 -3.22
N LEU A 191 13.31 -12.71 -4.15
CA LEU A 191 12.94 -12.90 -5.55
C LEU A 191 13.85 -13.87 -6.30
N ALA A 192 15.11 -14.05 -5.88
CA ALA A 192 16.04 -15.00 -6.47
C ALA A 192 15.61 -16.47 -6.27
N HIS A 193 14.81 -16.77 -5.26
CA HIS A 193 14.25 -18.10 -5.06
C HIS A 193 13.21 -18.50 -6.14
N PHE A 194 12.64 -17.53 -6.85
CA PHE A 194 11.67 -17.77 -7.92
C PHE A 194 12.39 -18.08 -9.24
N SER A 195 12.86 -19.31 -9.36
CA SER A 195 13.64 -19.81 -10.50
C SER A 195 12.75 -20.08 -11.72
N GLU A 196 13.32 -19.95 -12.94
CA GLU A 196 12.67 -20.39 -14.17
C GLU A 196 12.51 -21.92 -14.28
N SER A 197 13.33 -22.67 -13.54
CA SER A 197 13.30 -24.14 -13.50
C SER A 197 13.28 -24.64 -12.07
N PRO A 198 12.16 -24.47 -11.35
CA PRO A 198 12.06 -24.87 -9.96
C PRO A 198 12.14 -26.40 -9.83
N THR A 199 12.99 -26.88 -8.93
CA THR A 199 13.08 -28.30 -8.57
C THR A 199 12.07 -28.69 -7.51
N THR A 200 11.60 -27.73 -6.73
CA THR A 200 10.58 -27.84 -5.69
C THR A 200 9.55 -26.72 -5.86
N THR A 201 8.36 -26.91 -5.30
CA THR A 201 7.36 -25.84 -5.30
C THR A 201 7.76 -24.76 -4.30
N THR A 202 7.94 -23.53 -4.79
CA THR A 202 8.24 -22.34 -3.96
C THR A 202 6.96 -21.56 -3.70
N VAL A 203 6.71 -21.21 -2.45
CA VAL A 203 5.56 -20.42 -2.01
C VAL A 203 6.02 -19.21 -1.22
N GLY A 204 5.92 -18.03 -1.79
CA GLY A 204 6.22 -16.76 -1.11
C GLY A 204 4.97 -16.18 -0.48
N LEU A 205 4.94 -16.06 0.85
CA LEU A 205 3.88 -15.38 1.57
C LEU A 205 4.20 -13.89 1.71
N CYS A 206 3.31 -13.04 1.23
CA CYS A 206 3.49 -11.60 1.15
C CYS A 206 2.26 -10.87 1.72
N VAL A 207 2.42 -9.59 2.04
CA VAL A 207 1.32 -8.74 2.49
C VAL A 207 0.79 -7.92 1.33
N LEU A 208 -0.53 -7.82 1.22
CA LEU A 208 -1.21 -6.95 0.26
C LEU A 208 -0.81 -5.49 0.49
N GLY A 209 -0.44 -4.78 -0.59
CA GLY A 209 0.09 -3.42 -0.51
C GLY A 209 1.52 -3.33 0.00
N GLY A 210 2.20 -4.47 0.27
CA GLY A 210 3.62 -4.51 0.63
C GLY A 210 4.54 -4.43 -0.58
N ILE A 211 5.86 -4.53 -0.32
CA ILE A 211 6.94 -4.34 -1.31
C ILE A 211 6.92 -5.30 -2.50
N PHE A 212 6.17 -6.40 -2.42
CA PHE A 212 5.98 -7.37 -3.51
C PHE A 212 4.65 -7.20 -4.25
N SER A 213 3.82 -6.24 -3.86
CA SER A 213 2.54 -6.00 -4.54
C SER A 213 2.69 -5.26 -5.86
N GLU A 214 3.79 -4.51 -6.01
CA GLU A 214 4.14 -3.75 -7.21
C GLU A 214 5.65 -3.83 -7.47
N GLY A 215 6.07 -3.51 -8.71
CA GLY A 215 7.48 -3.38 -9.06
C GLY A 215 8.27 -4.68 -9.10
N ILE A 216 7.60 -5.83 -9.28
CA ILE A 216 8.26 -7.12 -9.51
C ILE A 216 8.02 -7.60 -10.94
N ASP A 217 9.02 -8.24 -11.55
CA ASP A 217 8.94 -8.81 -12.90
C ASP A 217 9.38 -10.29 -12.87
N LEU A 218 8.41 -11.14 -12.57
CA LEU A 218 8.60 -12.60 -12.54
C LEU A 218 7.93 -13.23 -13.76
N LYS A 219 8.69 -13.37 -14.85
CA LYS A 219 8.20 -13.88 -16.14
C LYS A 219 8.11 -15.40 -16.19
N ALA A 220 7.18 -15.90 -16.99
CA ALA A 220 7.01 -17.33 -17.33
C ALA A 220 6.94 -18.20 -16.06
N GLU A 221 7.79 -19.23 -15.97
CA GLU A 221 7.80 -20.20 -14.86
C GLU A 221 8.28 -19.60 -13.52
N ARG A 222 8.82 -18.39 -13.54
CA ARG A 222 9.22 -17.70 -12.29
C ARG A 222 8.03 -17.35 -11.39
N LEU A 223 6.80 -17.23 -11.95
CA LEU A 223 5.57 -17.11 -11.17
C LEU A 223 4.39 -17.65 -11.97
N ILE A 224 3.92 -18.84 -11.61
CA ILE A 224 2.82 -19.49 -12.34
C ILE A 224 1.46 -19.33 -11.69
N GLY A 225 1.41 -18.86 -10.45
CA GLY A 225 0.16 -18.62 -9.76
C GLY A 225 0.27 -17.67 -8.59
N ALA A 226 -0.84 -16.99 -8.31
CA ALA A 226 -0.97 -16.14 -7.15
C ALA A 226 -2.29 -16.42 -6.42
N VAL A 227 -2.24 -16.44 -5.09
CA VAL A 227 -3.41 -16.52 -4.22
C VAL A 227 -3.57 -15.18 -3.53
N ILE A 228 -4.74 -14.57 -3.68
CA ILE A 228 -5.07 -13.31 -3.03
C ILE A 228 -6.12 -13.59 -1.95
N VAL A 229 -5.74 -13.41 -0.69
CA VAL A 229 -6.60 -13.67 0.46
C VAL A 229 -7.26 -12.38 0.90
N GLY A 230 -8.50 -12.18 0.49
CA GLY A 230 -9.27 -10.98 0.78
C GLY A 230 -9.22 -9.93 -0.34
N THR A 231 -9.75 -8.76 -0.05
CA THR A 231 -9.98 -7.70 -1.04
C THR A 231 -8.91 -6.60 -1.03
N GLY A 232 -7.96 -6.64 -0.09
CA GLY A 232 -6.93 -5.60 0.04
C GLY A 232 -7.48 -4.21 0.35
N LEU A 233 -8.72 -4.11 0.83
CA LEU A 233 -9.29 -2.83 1.22
C LEU A 233 -8.52 -2.24 2.41
N PRO A 234 -8.33 -0.91 2.44
CA PRO A 234 -7.74 -0.22 3.56
C PRO A 234 -8.45 -0.55 4.88
N MET A 235 -7.72 -0.49 5.97
CA MET A 235 -8.30 -0.64 7.29
C MET A 235 -9.28 0.49 7.56
N VAL A 236 -10.40 0.19 8.23
CA VAL A 236 -11.29 1.23 8.74
C VAL A 236 -10.55 1.99 9.84
N CYS A 237 -10.20 3.24 9.58
CA CYS A 237 -9.56 4.15 10.50
C CYS A 237 -10.14 5.56 10.30
N ASN A 238 -9.86 6.44 11.24
CA ASN A 238 -10.38 7.82 11.20
C ASN A 238 -9.95 8.55 9.92
N GLU A 239 -8.71 8.38 9.50
CA GLU A 239 -8.19 8.99 8.27
C GLU A 239 -9.00 8.57 7.03
N ASN A 240 -9.22 7.26 6.83
CA ASN A 240 -10.00 6.77 5.70
C ASN A 240 -11.47 7.22 5.76
N GLU A 241 -12.03 7.38 6.96
CA GLU A 241 -13.37 7.93 7.15
C GLU A 241 -13.44 9.42 6.78
N LEU A 242 -12.42 10.21 7.15
CA LEU A 242 -12.31 11.61 6.74
C LEU A 242 -12.18 11.75 5.21
N TYR A 243 -11.40 10.87 4.55
CA TYR A 243 -11.35 10.81 3.09
C TYR A 243 -12.74 10.56 2.48
N ARG A 244 -13.44 9.54 2.99
CA ARG A 244 -14.80 9.25 2.53
C ARG A 244 -15.72 10.46 2.65
N GLN A 245 -15.76 11.07 3.83
CA GLN A 245 -16.63 12.21 4.12
C GLN A 245 -16.29 13.43 3.25
N PHE A 246 -15.02 13.66 2.97
CA PHE A 246 -14.59 14.75 2.09
C PHE A 246 -15.11 14.54 0.66
N PHE A 247 -14.88 13.35 0.08
CA PHE A 247 -15.30 13.05 -1.29
C PHE A 247 -16.82 12.87 -1.44
N ASP A 248 -17.52 12.49 -0.37
CA ASP A 248 -18.98 12.47 -0.32
C ASP A 248 -19.59 13.87 -0.11
N GLY A 249 -18.77 14.92 0.13
CA GLY A 249 -19.21 16.28 0.36
C GLY A 249 -19.83 16.50 1.74
N GLU A 250 -19.59 15.59 2.69
CA GLU A 250 -20.10 15.68 4.06
C GLU A 250 -19.28 16.65 4.92
N ILE A 251 -17.99 16.83 4.59
CA ILE A 251 -17.08 17.79 5.25
C ILE A 251 -16.33 18.61 4.20
N SER A 252 -15.92 19.82 4.59
CA SER A 252 -15.10 20.71 3.77
C SER A 252 -13.82 21.10 4.51
N SER A 253 -12.86 21.68 3.79
CA SER A 253 -11.56 22.12 4.32
C SER A 253 -11.63 23.01 5.58
N PHE A 254 -12.75 23.69 5.79
CA PHE A 254 -12.98 24.63 6.90
C PHE A 254 -14.14 24.22 7.83
N SER A 255 -14.54 22.97 7.85
CA SER A 255 -15.51 22.53 8.87
C SER A 255 -14.83 22.52 10.25
N THR A 256 -15.01 23.63 10.98
CA THR A 256 -14.80 23.62 12.43
C THR A 256 -15.71 22.53 13.00
N GLY A 257 -15.12 21.59 13.74
CA GLY A 257 -15.89 20.52 14.37
C GLY A 257 -17.16 21.06 15.01
N SER A 258 -18.29 20.51 14.63
CA SER A 258 -19.55 20.87 15.26
C SER A 258 -19.46 20.50 16.72
N GLU A 259 -19.62 21.49 17.57
CA GLU A 259 -20.09 21.33 18.94
C GLU A 259 -21.33 20.42 18.93
N ASN A 260 -21.16 19.17 19.28
CA ASN A 260 -22.22 18.30 19.78
C ASN A 260 -21.74 17.72 21.09
N ASP A 261 -21.69 18.61 22.10
CA ASP A 261 -21.83 18.26 23.50
C ASP A 261 -23.22 18.74 23.92
N GLU A 262 -24.20 17.82 23.95
CA GLU A 262 -25.30 17.82 24.90
C GLU A 262 -25.71 16.36 25.20
#